data_f4ee36b8385082ce0fa255f1b0c72c9f
#
_entry.id   f4ee36b8385082ce0fa255f1b0c72c9f
#
_cell.length_a   1.000
_cell.length_b   1.000
_cell.length_c   1.000
_cell.angle_alpha   90.00
_cell.angle_beta   90.00
_cell.angle_gamma   90.00
#
_symmetry.space_group_name_H-M   'P 1'
#
loop_
_entity.id
_entity.type
_entity.pdbx_description
1 polymer ?
#
loop_
_entity_poly.entity_id
_entity_poly.type
_entity_poly.pdbx_seq_one_letter_code
_entity_poly.pdbx_strand_id
1 'polypeptide(L)'
;MNRKFGDNRRVFRIFRPDLMDFLSVLRRGCAFAMLLLTFTVPSAQGEEPAMEAVGLTPGSVEHARTLRDRALDGTMAWDIVEALTTEVGPRLAGSASEARAREWAVQRLQRMGFANVRIEPFEIPGWTRGAERAELLAPFPQPLAITSLGGSVATPEAGIAAELVAFESLQALRAAAPGSLSGKIAYVSHAMQRSQDGSSYGFYGELRRVGASVAAEKGALAIVIRSIGTDDHRFPHTGQMRYAEGVPKIPAAALSNPDADQIERILGRGLPLRLHLLLRPQSAPSAPSGNVIAEIVGRERPEEVVIIGGHLDSWDLGTGAIDDGAGVAITTAAAKMILDSGKQPRRTIRLVLWGAEEVGLLGGYEYLNAHREQLGQHVIGTESDFGAERIWKMTAQVSPASQTVVDVMAELLAPLGIAPGDMNTSGSGPDLVPMVAAGLPSLRLVQNGMDYFDLHHTHDDTLDKIDPEALDQNVAAYVVFAWLAADSTAHFRR
;
A
#
# COMPACT_ATOMS: atom_id res chain seq x y z
N MET A 1 26.68 43.25 39.16
CA MET A 1 26.14 44.38 38.39
C MET A 1 24.81 43.95 37.77
N ASN A 2 23.73 44.40 38.41
CA ASN A 2 22.36 44.04 38.09
C ASN A 2 21.89 44.62 36.74
N ARG A 3 21.24 43.81 35.89
CA ARG A 3 20.22 44.29 34.92
C ARG A 3 19.01 43.38 34.90
N LYS A 4 17.88 44.05 35.12
CA LYS A 4 16.53 43.57 35.37
C LYS A 4 15.91 42.86 34.17
N PHE A 5 15.19 41.78 34.46
CA PHE A 5 14.19 41.17 33.59
C PHE A 5 12.91 42.03 33.59
N GLY A 6 12.38 42.39 32.41
CA GLY A 6 11.10 43.03 32.21
C GLY A 6 9.99 42.00 31.92
N ASP A 7 9.04 41.95 32.81
CA ASP A 7 7.82 41.13 32.72
C ASP A 7 6.78 41.84 31.82
N ASN A 8 6.37 41.20 30.75
CA ASN A 8 5.26 41.70 29.88
C ASN A 8 4.15 40.66 29.82
N ARG A 9 3.35 40.58 30.89
CA ARG A 9 2.06 39.90 30.91
C ARG A 9 0.99 40.77 30.24
N ARG A 10 0.56 40.45 29.04
CA ARG A 10 -0.67 41.01 28.47
C ARG A 10 -1.86 40.20 28.96
N VAL A 11 -2.71 40.87 29.76
CA VAL A 11 -4.01 40.41 30.28
C VAL A 11 -5.04 40.42 29.13
N PHE A 12 -5.56 39.27 28.76
CA PHE A 12 -6.76 39.19 27.94
C PHE A 12 -8.00 39.23 28.84
N ARG A 13 -8.79 40.31 28.74
CA ARG A 13 -10.12 40.45 29.34
C ARG A 13 -11.10 39.55 28.57
N ILE A 14 -11.69 38.59 29.27
CA ILE A 14 -12.84 37.81 28.81
C ILE A 14 -14.10 38.63 29.09
N PHE A 15 -14.86 38.99 28.06
CA PHE A 15 -16.21 39.52 28.17
C PHE A 15 -17.15 38.34 28.39
N ARG A 16 -17.91 38.38 29.53
CA ARG A 16 -19.11 37.60 29.76
C ARG A 16 -20.30 38.46 29.32
N PRO A 17 -21.26 37.97 28.55
CA PRO A 17 -22.59 38.56 28.50
C PRO A 17 -23.50 37.87 29.52
N ASP A 18 -24.23 38.72 30.27
CA ASP A 18 -25.20 38.36 31.30
C ASP A 18 -26.40 37.58 30.74
N LEU A 19 -26.75 36.54 31.47
CA LEU A 19 -27.90 35.69 31.22
C LEU A 19 -29.00 36.09 32.24
N MET A 20 -29.74 37.15 31.95
CA MET A 20 -31.05 37.47 32.62
C MET A 20 -31.76 38.53 31.79
N ASP A 21 -32.74 38.08 31.00
CA ASP A 21 -34.01 38.73 30.66
C ASP A 21 -34.64 38.07 29.41
N PHE A 22 -35.26 36.91 29.62
CA PHE A 22 -36.23 36.38 28.64
C PHE A 22 -37.31 35.51 29.30
N LEU A 23 -37.97 36.04 30.32
CA LEU A 23 -39.13 35.43 30.95
C LEU A 23 -40.21 36.45 31.27
N SER A 24 -40.75 37.11 30.25
CA SER A 24 -42.03 37.80 30.42
C SER A 24 -42.65 38.22 29.11
N VAL A 25 -43.05 37.32 28.25
CA VAL A 25 -44.12 37.49 27.25
C VAL A 25 -44.48 36.13 26.70
N LEU A 26 -45.53 35.49 27.22
CA LEU A 26 -46.40 34.54 26.53
C LEU A 26 -47.46 33.99 27.51
N ARG A 27 -48.35 34.88 27.92
CA ARG A 27 -49.69 34.48 28.33
C ARG A 27 -50.66 35.15 27.35
N ARG A 28 -51.03 34.46 26.28
CA ARG A 28 -52.32 34.57 25.56
C ARG A 28 -52.44 33.40 24.57
N GLY A 29 -53.51 32.67 24.74
CA GLY A 29 -53.83 31.40 24.16
C GLY A 29 -53.76 31.25 22.66
N CYS A 30 -53.35 30.06 22.25
CA CYS A 30 -53.78 29.42 21.01
C CYS A 30 -53.81 27.92 21.29
N ALA A 31 -55.02 27.34 21.18
CA ALA A 31 -55.21 25.92 21.15
C ALA A 31 -54.55 25.34 19.91
N PHE A 32 -53.41 24.68 20.05
CA PHE A 32 -52.80 23.93 18.96
C PHE A 32 -53.29 22.49 19.04
N ALA A 33 -54.06 22.08 18.06
CA ALA A 33 -54.39 20.69 17.80
C ALA A 33 -53.10 19.89 17.59
N MET A 34 -52.82 18.95 18.50
CA MET A 34 -51.71 18.00 18.40
C MET A 34 -52.04 17.01 17.28
N LEU A 35 -51.54 17.29 16.06
CA LEU A 35 -51.56 16.34 14.96
C LEU A 35 -50.43 15.34 15.26
N LEU A 36 -50.78 14.16 15.75
CA LEU A 36 -49.91 13.00 15.87
C LEU A 36 -49.52 12.58 14.44
N LEU A 37 -48.45 13.13 13.91
CA LEU A 37 -47.72 12.53 12.77
C LEU A 37 -47.06 11.24 13.29
N THR A 38 -47.74 10.13 13.09
CA THR A 38 -47.10 8.82 13.15
C THR A 38 -46.07 8.76 12.01
N PHE A 39 -44.80 8.99 12.33
CA PHE A 39 -43.72 8.56 11.47
C PHE A 39 -43.78 7.04 11.41
N THR A 40 -44.39 6.51 10.38
CA THR A 40 -44.15 5.12 9.97
C THR A 40 -42.70 5.04 9.55
N VAL A 41 -41.84 4.50 10.41
CA VAL A 41 -40.52 3.98 10.01
C VAL A 41 -40.82 3.00 8.86
N PRO A 42 -40.25 3.18 7.68
CA PRO A 42 -40.41 2.19 6.62
C PRO A 42 -39.86 0.87 7.17
N SER A 43 -40.77 -0.11 7.26
CA SER A 43 -40.42 -1.45 7.69
C SER A 43 -39.41 -2.06 6.73
N ALA A 44 -38.45 -2.80 7.26
CA ALA A 44 -37.40 -3.59 6.58
C ALA A 44 -37.91 -4.65 5.57
N GLN A 45 -39.11 -4.52 5.02
CA GLN A 45 -39.74 -5.48 4.12
C GLN A 45 -39.20 -5.47 2.68
N GLY A 46 -38.30 -4.51 2.33
CA GLY A 46 -37.68 -4.43 1.01
C GLY A 46 -36.29 -5.11 0.90
N GLU A 47 -35.61 -5.30 2.02
CA GLU A 47 -34.22 -5.78 2.04
C GLU A 47 -34.09 -7.31 1.95
N GLU A 48 -34.98 -8.09 2.57
CA GLU A 48 -34.94 -9.55 2.53
C GLU A 48 -35.06 -10.13 1.10
N PRO A 49 -36.01 -9.66 0.26
CA PRO A 49 -36.09 -10.15 -1.12
C PRO A 49 -34.87 -9.80 -1.99
N ALA A 50 -34.23 -8.65 -1.73
CA ALA A 50 -33.03 -8.23 -2.44
C ALA A 50 -31.80 -9.08 -2.07
N MET A 51 -31.64 -9.42 -0.79
CA MET A 51 -30.57 -10.33 -0.32
C MET A 51 -30.77 -11.75 -0.85
N GLU A 52 -32.00 -12.27 -0.87
CA GLU A 52 -32.32 -13.60 -1.40
C GLU A 52 -31.99 -13.70 -2.90
N ALA A 53 -32.21 -12.64 -3.67
CA ALA A 53 -31.90 -12.59 -5.11
C ALA A 53 -30.40 -12.75 -5.39
N VAL A 54 -29.51 -12.37 -4.46
CA VAL A 54 -28.06 -12.57 -4.53
C VAL A 54 -27.58 -13.74 -3.67
N GLY A 55 -28.49 -14.60 -3.21
CA GLY A 55 -28.21 -15.81 -2.45
C GLY A 55 -27.66 -15.58 -1.04
N LEU A 56 -27.75 -14.36 -0.50
CA LEU A 56 -27.42 -14.07 0.89
C LEU A 56 -28.61 -14.39 1.80
N THR A 57 -28.36 -15.18 2.83
CA THR A 57 -29.35 -15.48 3.88
C THR A 57 -29.07 -14.63 5.11
N PRO A 58 -30.09 -14.34 5.96
CA PRO A 58 -29.83 -13.70 7.27
C PRO A 58 -28.76 -14.42 8.09
N GLY A 59 -28.70 -15.75 8.01
CA GLY A 59 -27.67 -16.56 8.66
C GLY A 59 -26.27 -16.39 8.10
N SER A 60 -26.13 -16.07 6.81
CA SER A 60 -24.82 -15.74 6.18
C SER A 60 -24.32 -14.37 6.64
N VAL A 61 -25.21 -13.38 6.66
CA VAL A 61 -24.90 -12.02 7.12
C VAL A 61 -24.54 -12.01 8.61
N GLU A 62 -25.30 -12.74 9.45
CA GLU A 62 -25.00 -12.86 10.88
C GLU A 62 -23.67 -13.57 11.12
N HIS A 63 -23.31 -14.54 10.27
CA HIS A 63 -22.01 -15.19 10.36
C HIS A 63 -20.87 -14.21 10.07
N ALA A 64 -20.98 -13.39 9.01
CA ALA A 64 -20.02 -12.35 8.69
C ALA A 64 -19.86 -11.37 9.86
N ARG A 65 -20.99 -10.96 10.49
CA ARG A 65 -20.99 -10.10 11.69
C ARG A 65 -20.24 -10.74 12.85
N THR A 66 -20.55 -12.00 13.15
CA THR A 66 -19.87 -12.75 14.22
C THR A 66 -18.37 -12.85 14.00
N LEU A 67 -17.92 -13.12 12.77
CA LEU A 67 -16.50 -13.19 12.44
C LEU A 67 -15.83 -11.83 12.57
N ARG A 68 -16.48 -10.76 12.05
CA ARG A 68 -16.01 -9.38 12.22
C ARG A 68 -15.79 -9.02 13.68
N ASP A 69 -16.79 -9.27 14.51
CA ASP A 69 -16.76 -8.89 15.93
C ASP A 69 -15.70 -9.71 16.70
N ARG A 70 -15.54 -11.00 16.38
CA ARG A 70 -14.45 -11.83 16.91
C ARG A 70 -13.05 -11.34 16.49
N ALA A 71 -12.91 -10.79 15.30
CA ALA A 71 -11.61 -10.27 14.85
C ALA A 71 -11.15 -9.09 15.71
N LEU A 72 -12.09 -8.29 16.23
CA LEU A 72 -11.77 -7.16 17.11
C LEU A 72 -11.35 -7.57 18.53
N ASP A 73 -11.60 -8.82 18.94
CA ASP A 73 -11.13 -9.38 20.20
C ASP A 73 -9.67 -9.90 20.13
N GLY A 74 -9.06 -9.81 18.95
CA GLY A 74 -7.71 -10.24 18.65
C GLY A 74 -7.63 -11.36 17.61
N THR A 75 -6.65 -11.27 16.75
CA THR A 75 -6.40 -12.23 15.66
C THR A 75 -4.97 -12.75 15.71
N MET A 76 -4.66 -13.70 14.82
CA MET A 76 -3.29 -14.20 14.66
C MET A 76 -2.44 -13.34 13.70
N ALA A 77 -2.95 -12.19 13.22
CA ALA A 77 -2.23 -11.39 12.24
C ALA A 77 -0.90 -10.86 12.80
N TRP A 78 -0.87 -10.41 14.05
CA TRP A 78 0.37 -10.01 14.71
C TRP A 78 1.40 -11.15 14.73
N ASP A 79 1.01 -12.37 15.13
CA ASP A 79 1.90 -13.53 15.19
C ASP A 79 2.44 -13.94 13.81
N ILE A 80 1.67 -13.63 12.74
CA ILE A 80 2.09 -13.92 11.36
C ILE A 80 3.15 -12.91 10.91
N VAL A 81 2.90 -11.61 11.07
CA VAL A 81 3.85 -10.58 10.64
C VAL A 81 5.11 -10.59 11.51
N GLU A 82 4.97 -10.80 12.81
CA GLU A 82 6.11 -10.98 13.73
C GLU A 82 6.99 -12.16 13.29
N ALA A 83 6.41 -13.33 13.04
CA ALA A 83 7.16 -14.47 12.60
C ALA A 83 7.81 -14.26 11.22
N LEU A 84 7.12 -13.66 10.25
CA LEU A 84 7.68 -13.39 8.93
C LEU A 84 8.90 -12.45 9.01
N THR A 85 8.78 -11.37 9.77
CA THR A 85 9.84 -10.38 9.91
C THR A 85 11.02 -10.86 10.76
N THR A 86 10.78 -11.80 11.71
CA THR A 86 11.80 -12.35 12.60
C THR A 86 12.49 -13.60 12.05
N GLU A 87 11.71 -14.54 11.47
CA GLU A 87 12.23 -15.82 10.97
C GLU A 87 12.82 -15.71 9.56
N VAL A 88 12.32 -14.77 8.75
CA VAL A 88 12.77 -14.53 7.36
C VAL A 88 13.47 -13.19 7.21
N GLY A 89 12.83 -12.09 7.64
CA GLY A 89 13.33 -10.73 7.51
C GLY A 89 13.20 -10.16 6.09
N PRO A 90 14.16 -9.32 5.63
CA PRO A 90 14.15 -8.74 4.28
C PRO A 90 14.08 -9.82 3.19
N ARG A 91 13.19 -9.65 2.20
CA ARG A 91 12.79 -10.71 1.26
C ARG A 91 12.78 -10.24 -0.19
N LEU A 92 13.86 -9.56 -0.60
CA LEU A 92 13.97 -9.01 -1.97
C LEU A 92 13.67 -10.10 -3.01
N ALA A 93 12.80 -9.78 -3.97
CA ALA A 93 12.40 -10.69 -5.04
C ALA A 93 13.60 -11.36 -5.74
N GLY A 94 13.53 -12.67 -5.95
CA GLY A 94 14.59 -13.47 -6.55
C GLY A 94 15.77 -13.79 -5.62
N SER A 95 15.73 -13.37 -4.36
CA SER A 95 16.78 -13.66 -3.38
C SER A 95 16.58 -15.00 -2.67
N ALA A 96 17.64 -15.48 -2.01
CA ALA A 96 17.54 -16.67 -1.14
C ALA A 96 16.58 -16.44 0.05
N SER A 97 16.41 -15.20 0.50
CA SER A 97 15.46 -14.87 1.58
C SER A 97 14.02 -14.98 1.09
N GLU A 98 13.73 -14.50 -0.11
CA GLU A 98 12.39 -14.62 -0.70
C GLU A 98 12.05 -16.11 -0.95
N ALA A 99 13.03 -16.92 -1.38
CA ALA A 99 12.84 -18.37 -1.49
C ALA A 99 12.50 -19.01 -0.13
N ARG A 100 13.19 -18.61 0.95
CA ARG A 100 12.84 -19.07 2.32
C ARG A 100 11.45 -18.60 2.75
N ALA A 101 11.05 -17.37 2.36
CA ALA A 101 9.70 -16.86 2.65
C ALA A 101 8.61 -17.71 2.00
N ARG A 102 8.78 -18.11 0.74
CA ARG A 102 7.83 -19.03 0.06
C ARG A 102 7.71 -20.38 0.77
N GLU A 103 8.83 -20.97 1.14
CA GLU A 103 8.83 -22.24 1.88
C GLU A 103 8.20 -22.11 3.27
N TRP A 104 8.54 -21.02 3.99
CA TRP A 104 7.95 -20.67 5.29
C TRP A 104 6.42 -20.53 5.16
N ALA A 105 5.94 -19.81 4.16
CA ALA A 105 4.51 -19.61 3.92
C ALA A 105 3.80 -20.94 3.63
N VAL A 106 4.35 -21.78 2.74
CA VAL A 106 3.77 -23.10 2.43
C VAL A 106 3.63 -23.94 3.68
N GLN A 107 4.70 -24.08 4.48
CA GLN A 107 4.68 -24.87 5.71
C GLN A 107 3.67 -24.32 6.72
N ARG A 108 3.57 -23.00 6.86
CA ARG A 108 2.65 -22.36 7.79
C ARG A 108 1.20 -22.56 7.35
N LEU A 109 0.88 -22.32 6.09
CA LEU A 109 -0.46 -22.50 5.54
C LEU A 109 -0.93 -23.96 5.58
N GLN A 110 -0.03 -24.93 5.34
CA GLN A 110 -0.33 -26.36 5.53
C GLN A 110 -0.65 -26.69 6.98
N ARG A 111 0.16 -26.21 7.94
CA ARG A 111 -0.12 -26.41 9.38
C ARG A 111 -1.43 -25.74 9.83
N MET A 112 -1.83 -24.65 9.20
CA MET A 112 -3.11 -23.99 9.44
C MET A 112 -4.31 -24.76 8.87
N GLY A 113 -4.09 -25.79 8.05
CA GLY A 113 -5.14 -26.64 7.50
C GLY A 113 -5.77 -26.15 6.20
N PHE A 114 -5.15 -25.21 5.49
CA PHE A 114 -5.61 -24.81 4.17
C PHE A 114 -5.47 -25.93 3.15
N ALA A 115 -6.39 -25.97 2.19
CA ALA A 115 -6.33 -26.88 1.07
C ALA A 115 -5.45 -26.34 -0.07
N ASN A 116 -5.00 -27.23 -0.96
CA ASN A 116 -4.32 -26.91 -2.22
C ASN A 116 -3.11 -25.98 -2.08
N VAL A 117 -2.40 -26.07 -0.95
CA VAL A 117 -1.22 -25.22 -0.68
C VAL A 117 -0.10 -25.58 -1.64
N ARG A 118 0.38 -24.60 -2.42
CA ARG A 118 1.41 -24.79 -3.43
C ARG A 118 2.16 -23.50 -3.73
N ILE A 119 3.32 -23.63 -4.36
CA ILE A 119 4.02 -22.53 -5.03
C ILE A 119 3.73 -22.64 -6.53
N GLU A 120 3.37 -21.54 -7.18
CA GLU A 120 3.36 -21.39 -8.63
C GLU A 120 4.64 -20.64 -9.02
N PRO A 121 5.68 -21.35 -9.49
CA PRO A 121 7.01 -20.77 -9.71
C PRO A 121 7.08 -20.02 -11.04
N PHE A 122 7.92 -18.99 -11.09
CA PHE A 122 8.30 -18.27 -12.30
C PHE A 122 9.70 -17.68 -12.18
N GLU A 123 10.25 -17.17 -13.29
CA GLU A 123 11.55 -16.54 -13.35
C GLU A 123 11.43 -15.03 -13.55
N ILE A 124 12.31 -14.28 -12.90
CA ILE A 124 12.38 -12.82 -12.97
C ILE A 124 13.80 -12.36 -13.29
N PRO A 125 14.02 -11.14 -13.82
CA PRO A 125 15.36 -10.53 -13.84
C PRO A 125 15.87 -10.35 -12.42
N GLY A 126 17.07 -10.91 -12.14
CA GLY A 126 17.68 -10.81 -10.82
C GLY A 126 18.38 -9.46 -10.60
N TRP A 127 18.25 -8.92 -9.40
CA TRP A 127 18.99 -7.74 -8.96
C TRP A 127 19.28 -7.84 -7.45
N THR A 128 20.49 -7.44 -7.05
CA THR A 128 20.88 -7.37 -5.64
C THR A 128 21.60 -6.07 -5.37
N ARG A 129 21.33 -5.50 -4.20
CA ARG A 129 22.02 -4.34 -3.68
C ARG A 129 23.44 -4.70 -3.30
N GLY A 130 24.37 -3.78 -3.51
CA GLY A 130 25.75 -3.91 -3.04
C GLY A 130 26.13 -2.76 -2.10
N ALA A 131 27.42 -2.47 -2.02
CA ALA A 131 27.90 -1.33 -1.25
C ALA A 131 27.45 -0.01 -1.87
N GLU A 132 27.02 0.93 -1.04
CA GLU A 132 26.47 2.23 -1.44
C GLU A 132 27.13 3.34 -0.62
N ARG A 133 27.56 4.40 -1.27
CA ARG A 133 28.12 5.57 -0.63
C ARG A 133 27.90 6.82 -1.46
N ALA A 134 27.49 7.89 -0.81
CA ALA A 134 27.52 9.23 -1.41
C ALA A 134 28.22 10.21 -0.46
N GLU A 135 28.96 11.14 -1.06
CA GLU A 135 29.68 12.18 -0.32
C GLU A 135 29.63 13.48 -1.12
N LEU A 136 29.18 14.54 -0.47
CA LEU A 136 29.36 15.88 -0.98
C LEU A 136 30.83 16.26 -0.87
N LEU A 137 31.50 16.51 -2.00
CA LEU A 137 32.91 16.88 -2.05
C LEU A 137 33.14 18.39 -1.91
N ALA A 138 32.22 19.19 -2.43
CA ALA A 138 32.26 20.64 -2.40
C ALA A 138 30.84 21.22 -2.40
N PRO A 139 30.62 22.39 -1.81
CA PRO A 139 31.59 23.26 -1.14
C PRO A 139 31.90 22.83 0.31
N PHE A 140 31.04 22.02 0.95
CA PHE A 140 31.14 21.59 2.35
C PHE A 140 31.17 20.06 2.42
N PRO A 141 32.35 19.42 2.46
CA PRO A 141 32.45 17.97 2.44
C PRO A 141 31.72 17.29 3.59
N GLN A 142 30.84 16.32 3.26
CA GLN A 142 30.07 15.55 4.24
C GLN A 142 29.45 14.29 3.61
N PRO A 143 29.25 13.21 4.38
CA PRO A 143 28.57 12.02 3.91
C PRO A 143 27.07 12.28 3.77
N LEU A 144 26.45 11.63 2.77
CA LEU A 144 25.02 11.67 2.51
C LEU A 144 24.43 10.26 2.64
N ALA A 145 23.23 10.15 3.20
CA ALA A 145 22.45 8.91 3.22
C ALA A 145 21.82 8.67 1.84
N ILE A 146 22.23 7.57 1.23
CA ILE A 146 21.83 7.22 -0.14
C ILE A 146 21.47 5.75 -0.25
N THR A 147 20.59 5.42 -1.20
CA THR A 147 20.32 4.04 -1.61
C THR A 147 20.16 3.94 -3.11
N SER A 148 20.62 2.83 -3.71
CA SER A 148 20.37 2.52 -5.12
C SER A 148 18.89 2.31 -5.36
N LEU A 149 18.40 2.78 -6.49
CA LEU A 149 17.09 2.38 -6.99
C LEU A 149 17.16 0.96 -7.56
N GLY A 150 16.09 0.19 -7.36
CA GLY A 150 15.97 -1.18 -7.86
C GLY A 150 16.14 -1.24 -9.39
N GLY A 151 16.97 -2.16 -9.88
CA GLY A 151 17.32 -2.28 -11.28
C GLY A 151 18.43 -1.33 -11.74
N SER A 152 18.97 -0.46 -10.88
CA SER A 152 20.10 0.42 -11.20
C SER A 152 21.36 -0.37 -11.56
N VAL A 153 22.15 0.15 -12.52
CA VAL A 153 23.49 -0.36 -12.80
C VAL A 153 24.53 0.20 -11.84
N ALA A 154 25.69 -0.48 -11.72
CA ALA A 154 26.79 -0.06 -10.88
C ALA A 154 27.50 1.19 -11.46
N THR A 155 28.13 1.97 -10.58
CA THR A 155 29.14 2.97 -10.96
C THR A 155 30.44 2.28 -11.40
N PRO A 156 31.36 2.99 -12.11
CA PRO A 156 32.75 2.55 -12.23
C PRO A 156 33.39 2.24 -10.86
N GLU A 157 34.49 1.50 -10.85
CA GLU A 157 35.12 1.01 -9.59
C GLU A 157 35.50 2.13 -8.62
N ALA A 158 35.99 3.23 -9.11
CA ALA A 158 36.33 4.41 -8.31
C ALA A 158 35.12 5.29 -7.95
N GLY A 159 33.91 4.92 -8.36
CA GLY A 159 32.72 5.78 -8.27
C GLY A 159 32.69 6.85 -9.36
N ILE A 160 31.75 7.78 -9.22
CA ILE A 160 31.59 8.95 -10.08
C ILE A 160 31.73 10.20 -9.24
N ALA A 161 32.69 11.06 -9.56
CA ALA A 161 32.89 12.36 -8.90
C ALA A 161 32.64 13.49 -9.91
N ALA A 162 31.48 14.14 -9.84
CA ALA A 162 31.05 15.14 -10.81
C ALA A 162 30.26 16.29 -10.19
N GLU A 163 30.09 17.36 -10.99
CA GLU A 163 29.17 18.45 -10.67
C GLU A 163 27.73 17.94 -10.63
N LEU A 164 26.97 18.40 -9.64
CA LEU A 164 25.56 18.08 -9.48
C LEU A 164 24.71 19.21 -10.07
N VAL A 165 23.83 18.89 -11.03
CA VAL A 165 22.92 19.84 -11.65
C VAL A 165 21.50 19.54 -11.21
N ALA A 166 20.86 20.51 -10.57
CA ALA A 166 19.55 20.34 -9.96
C ALA A 166 18.39 20.74 -10.87
N PHE A 167 17.31 19.98 -10.75
CA PHE A 167 16.01 20.21 -11.37
C PHE A 167 14.92 20.12 -10.32
N GLU A 168 13.91 20.98 -10.39
CA GLU A 168 12.78 21.02 -9.47
C GLU A 168 11.74 19.92 -9.72
N SER A 169 11.79 19.26 -10.87
CA SER A 169 10.84 18.21 -11.25
C SER A 169 11.36 17.37 -12.42
N LEU A 170 10.72 16.22 -12.64
CA LEU A 170 10.94 15.38 -13.82
C LEU A 170 10.64 16.17 -15.13
N GLN A 171 9.62 17.05 -15.11
CA GLN A 171 9.30 17.87 -16.26
C GLN A 171 10.41 18.86 -16.58
N ALA A 172 11.01 19.50 -15.57
CA ALA A 172 12.17 20.37 -15.77
C ALA A 172 13.36 19.62 -16.34
N LEU A 173 13.62 18.40 -15.85
CA LEU A 173 14.67 17.53 -16.42
C LEU A 173 14.38 17.15 -17.88
N ARG A 174 13.14 16.81 -18.23
CA ARG A 174 12.71 16.53 -19.61
C ARG A 174 12.95 17.72 -20.56
N ALA A 175 12.72 18.93 -20.06
CA ALA A 175 12.89 20.18 -20.82
C ALA A 175 14.37 20.59 -21.03
N ALA A 176 15.31 19.96 -20.31
CA ALA A 176 16.74 20.24 -20.46
C ALA A 176 17.23 19.93 -21.88
N ALA A 177 18.18 20.74 -22.40
CA ALA A 177 18.73 20.54 -23.73
C ALA A 177 19.50 19.21 -23.82
N PRO A 178 19.48 18.51 -24.96
CA PRO A 178 20.34 17.36 -25.21
C PRO A 178 21.81 17.71 -24.96
N GLY A 179 22.54 16.80 -24.24
CA GLY A 179 23.96 16.99 -23.94
C GLY A 179 24.28 17.98 -22.82
N SER A 180 23.29 18.68 -22.27
CA SER A 180 23.49 19.69 -21.20
C SER A 180 24.04 19.09 -19.90
N LEU A 181 23.89 17.78 -19.70
CA LEU A 181 24.38 17.05 -18.53
C LEU A 181 25.64 16.22 -18.80
N SER A 182 26.31 16.45 -19.94
CA SER A 182 27.58 15.74 -20.27
C SER A 182 28.62 15.93 -19.16
N GLY A 183 29.08 14.81 -18.57
CA GLY A 183 30.05 14.82 -17.47
C GLY A 183 29.50 15.21 -16.12
N LYS A 184 28.17 15.28 -15.93
CA LYS A 184 27.51 15.75 -14.70
C LYS A 184 26.59 14.67 -14.12
N ILE A 185 26.20 14.87 -12.85
CA ILE A 185 25.16 14.09 -12.16
C ILE A 185 23.87 14.91 -12.16
N ALA A 186 22.77 14.35 -12.64
CA ALA A 186 21.46 14.97 -12.50
C ALA A 186 20.96 14.80 -11.05
N TYR A 187 20.39 15.86 -10.49
CA TYR A 187 19.64 15.80 -9.23
C TYR A 187 18.22 16.33 -9.45
N VAL A 188 17.22 15.58 -8.99
CA VAL A 188 15.83 16.03 -9.07
C VAL A 188 15.23 16.07 -7.67
N SER A 189 14.82 17.28 -7.26
CA SER A 189 14.23 17.55 -5.96
C SER A 189 12.74 17.85 -6.10
N HIS A 190 11.93 16.82 -6.11
CA HIS A 190 10.48 16.95 -6.16
C HIS A 190 9.88 16.30 -4.92
N ALA A 191 9.66 17.11 -3.85
CA ALA A 191 9.16 16.62 -2.58
C ALA A 191 7.74 16.08 -2.69
N MET A 192 7.55 14.84 -2.27
CA MET A 192 6.25 14.18 -2.22
C MET A 192 5.36 14.82 -1.14
N GLN A 193 4.05 14.89 -1.40
CA GLN A 193 3.06 15.37 -0.45
C GLN A 193 2.25 14.22 0.13
N ARG A 194 1.90 14.32 1.41
CA ARG A 194 1.04 13.34 2.08
C ARG A 194 -0.36 13.34 1.48
N SER A 195 -0.94 12.16 1.35
CA SER A 195 -2.36 11.97 1.01
C SER A 195 -2.89 10.71 1.69
N GLN A 196 -4.09 10.79 2.25
CA GLN A 196 -4.68 9.68 3.01
C GLN A 196 -4.94 8.44 2.16
N ASP A 197 -5.23 8.62 0.89
CA ASP A 197 -5.52 7.52 -0.07
C ASP A 197 -4.29 7.10 -0.91
N GLY A 198 -3.11 7.68 -0.65
CA GLY A 198 -1.89 7.39 -1.40
C GLY A 198 -1.85 7.95 -2.83
N SER A 199 -2.84 8.74 -3.24
CA SER A 199 -2.98 9.22 -4.63
C SER A 199 -1.79 10.02 -5.15
N SER A 200 -1.05 10.70 -4.27
CA SER A 200 0.14 11.47 -4.63
C SER A 200 1.30 10.59 -5.14
N TYR A 201 1.43 9.34 -4.63
CA TYR A 201 2.54 8.45 -4.97
C TYR A 201 2.63 8.13 -6.48
N GLY A 202 1.49 7.96 -7.15
CA GLY A 202 1.44 7.71 -8.59
C GLY A 202 2.13 8.81 -9.40
N PHE A 203 1.93 10.07 -8.98
CA PHE A 203 2.50 11.25 -9.63
C PHE A 203 4.00 11.41 -9.33
N TYR A 204 4.39 11.41 -8.05
CA TYR A 204 5.80 11.61 -7.67
C TYR A 204 6.66 10.39 -8.03
N GLY A 205 6.14 9.18 -7.92
CA GLY A 205 6.84 7.93 -8.24
C GLY A 205 7.25 7.78 -9.70
N GLU A 206 6.67 8.55 -10.63
CA GLU A 206 7.11 8.55 -12.04
C GLU A 206 8.59 8.94 -12.16
N LEU A 207 9.05 9.92 -11.37
CA LEU A 207 10.46 10.33 -11.32
C LEU A 207 11.38 9.13 -11.06
N ARG A 208 11.07 8.31 -10.06
CA ARG A 208 11.86 7.12 -9.74
C ARG A 208 11.86 6.12 -10.92
N ARG A 209 10.68 5.87 -11.51
CA ARG A 209 10.52 4.85 -12.56
C ARG A 209 11.25 5.16 -13.85
N VAL A 210 11.33 6.43 -14.29
CA VAL A 210 11.85 6.80 -15.60
C VAL A 210 12.99 7.82 -15.57
N GLY A 211 13.28 8.43 -14.45
CA GLY A 211 14.24 9.54 -14.32
C GLY A 211 15.62 9.21 -14.84
N ALA A 212 16.10 7.98 -14.64
CA ALA A 212 17.41 7.55 -15.13
C ALA A 212 17.51 7.59 -16.67
N SER A 213 16.48 7.13 -17.38
CA SER A 213 16.43 7.20 -18.83
C SER A 213 16.41 8.65 -19.33
N VAL A 214 15.57 9.50 -18.71
CA VAL A 214 15.49 10.93 -19.07
C VAL A 214 16.83 11.64 -18.84
N ALA A 215 17.50 11.38 -17.71
CA ALA A 215 18.81 11.97 -17.43
C ALA A 215 19.89 11.48 -18.40
N ALA A 216 19.87 10.19 -18.76
CA ALA A 216 20.80 9.61 -19.74
C ALA A 216 20.64 10.22 -21.14
N GLU A 217 19.43 10.50 -21.60
CA GLU A 217 19.14 11.20 -22.86
C GLU A 217 19.73 12.63 -22.87
N LYS A 218 19.93 13.24 -21.71
CA LYS A 218 20.58 14.55 -21.56
C LYS A 218 22.10 14.46 -21.39
N GLY A 219 22.66 13.23 -21.37
CA GLY A 219 24.09 12.97 -21.26
C GLY A 219 24.62 12.85 -19.83
N ALA A 220 23.76 12.70 -18.83
CA ALA A 220 24.18 12.56 -17.44
C ALA A 220 24.99 11.28 -17.19
N LEU A 221 25.97 11.37 -16.27
CA LEU A 221 26.75 10.21 -15.80
C LEU A 221 25.97 9.34 -14.81
N ALA A 222 25.09 9.95 -14.03
CA ALA A 222 24.22 9.32 -13.04
C ALA A 222 23.03 10.23 -12.73
N ILE A 223 22.00 9.67 -12.08
CA ILE A 223 20.92 10.45 -11.49
C ILE A 223 20.83 10.17 -9.99
N VAL A 224 20.58 11.21 -9.22
CA VAL A 224 20.22 11.14 -7.81
C VAL A 224 18.89 11.87 -7.66
N ILE A 225 17.94 11.27 -6.96
CA ILE A 225 16.63 11.89 -6.71
C ILE A 225 16.46 12.14 -5.20
N ARG A 226 15.65 13.14 -4.85
CA ARG A 226 15.04 13.17 -3.53
C ARG A 226 14.21 11.90 -3.36
N SER A 227 14.22 11.27 -2.20
CA SER A 227 13.39 10.12 -1.91
C SER A 227 11.91 10.39 -2.20
N ILE A 228 11.22 9.38 -2.75
CA ILE A 228 9.76 9.40 -2.92
C ILE A 228 9.16 8.90 -1.61
N GLY A 229 9.04 9.80 -0.66
CA GLY A 229 8.52 9.59 0.68
C GLY A 229 8.20 10.92 1.35
N THR A 230 7.54 10.86 2.49
CA THR A 230 6.98 12.03 3.19
C THR A 230 7.61 12.24 4.58
N ASP A 231 8.57 11.41 4.94
CA ASP A 231 9.30 11.41 6.21
C ASP A 231 10.29 12.58 6.34
N ASP A 232 10.72 12.80 7.57
CA ASP A 232 11.86 13.63 7.96
C ASP A 232 13.02 12.79 8.56
N HIS A 233 12.96 11.47 8.44
CA HIS A 233 13.99 10.53 8.84
C HIS A 233 15.16 10.54 7.84
N ARG A 234 16.37 10.23 8.33
CA ARG A 234 17.53 10.17 7.44
C ARG A 234 17.70 8.78 6.82
N PHE A 235 16.60 8.18 6.39
CA PHE A 235 16.53 6.92 5.64
C PHE A 235 16.07 7.19 4.20
N PRO A 236 16.90 6.86 3.19
CA PRO A 236 16.49 7.01 1.80
C PRO A 236 15.49 5.92 1.41
N HIS A 237 14.53 6.27 0.54
CA HIS A 237 13.56 5.34 -0.03
C HIS A 237 14.07 4.75 -1.34
N THR A 238 14.13 3.43 -1.42
CA THR A 238 14.42 2.71 -2.65
C THR A 238 13.18 2.56 -3.53
N GLY A 239 13.16 1.57 -4.40
CA GLY A 239 12.05 1.14 -5.23
C GLY A 239 12.44 0.98 -6.69
N GLN A 240 11.64 0.23 -7.43
CA GLN A 240 11.94 -0.20 -8.79
C GLN A 240 11.99 0.97 -9.77
N MET A 241 13.00 0.93 -10.65
CA MET A 241 13.11 1.75 -11.86
C MET A 241 13.24 0.89 -13.12
N ARG A 242 13.01 1.49 -14.26
CA ARG A 242 13.18 0.82 -15.57
C ARG A 242 13.97 1.72 -16.54
N TYR A 243 14.91 1.11 -17.24
CA TYR A 243 15.57 1.79 -18.35
C TYR A 243 14.72 1.66 -19.61
N ALA A 244 14.57 2.76 -20.34
CA ALA A 244 13.96 2.75 -21.65
C ALA A 244 14.86 1.99 -22.65
N GLU A 245 14.25 1.32 -23.61
CA GLU A 245 14.97 0.63 -24.67
C GLU A 245 15.80 1.61 -25.52
N GLY A 246 17.02 1.22 -25.86
CA GLY A 246 17.91 2.05 -26.67
C GLY A 246 18.57 3.22 -25.95
N VAL A 247 18.26 3.46 -24.67
CA VAL A 247 18.87 4.53 -23.86
C VAL A 247 20.04 3.95 -23.04
N PRO A 248 21.19 4.66 -22.95
CA PRO A 248 22.29 4.24 -22.09
C PRO A 248 21.84 4.05 -20.64
N LYS A 249 22.25 2.94 -20.02
CA LYS A 249 21.99 2.70 -18.60
C LYS A 249 22.98 3.48 -17.75
N ILE A 250 22.50 4.32 -16.85
CA ILE A 250 23.30 5.09 -15.90
C ILE A 250 22.92 4.74 -14.46
N PRO A 251 23.86 4.84 -13.49
CA PRO A 251 23.57 4.64 -12.08
C PRO A 251 22.48 5.59 -11.58
N ALA A 252 21.57 5.06 -10.73
CA ALA A 252 20.44 5.79 -10.18
C ALA A 252 20.28 5.50 -8.70
N ALA A 253 20.09 6.55 -7.89
CA ALA A 253 19.95 6.44 -6.45
C ALA A 253 19.00 7.51 -5.89
N ALA A 254 18.49 7.27 -4.66
CA ALA A 254 17.71 8.22 -3.90
C ALA A 254 18.48 8.68 -2.65
N LEU A 255 18.43 9.98 -2.36
CA LEU A 255 18.90 10.58 -1.11
C LEU A 255 17.78 10.58 -0.08
N SER A 256 18.14 10.48 1.21
CA SER A 256 17.17 10.78 2.26
C SER A 256 16.59 12.19 2.12
N ASN A 257 15.36 12.40 2.58
CA ASN A 257 14.72 13.71 2.52
C ASN A 257 15.51 14.80 3.29
N PRO A 258 16.04 14.56 4.50
CA PRO A 258 16.89 15.54 5.18
C PRO A 258 18.18 15.91 4.43
N ASP A 259 18.83 14.95 3.74
CA ASP A 259 20.03 15.24 2.95
C ASP A 259 19.70 15.97 1.63
N ALA A 260 18.54 15.68 1.03
CA ALA A 260 18.00 16.45 -0.09
C ALA A 260 17.75 17.91 0.32
N ASP A 261 17.13 18.16 1.47
CA ASP A 261 16.97 19.51 2.04
C ASP A 261 18.31 20.21 2.27
N GLN A 262 19.32 19.46 2.71
CA GLN A 262 20.68 20.01 2.89
C GLN A 262 21.28 20.46 1.55
N ILE A 263 21.14 19.66 0.50
CA ILE A 263 21.58 20.03 -0.86
C ILE A 263 20.86 21.29 -1.33
N GLU A 264 19.55 21.38 -1.17
CA GLU A 264 18.74 22.53 -1.57
C GLU A 264 19.13 23.80 -0.82
N ARG A 265 19.44 23.70 0.49
CA ARG A 265 19.97 24.84 1.26
C ARG A 265 21.32 25.35 0.74
N ILE A 266 22.17 24.47 0.21
CA ILE A 266 23.45 24.87 -0.37
C ILE A 266 23.23 25.51 -1.77
N LEU A 267 22.37 24.90 -2.59
CA LEU A 267 21.99 25.44 -3.91
C LEU A 267 21.38 26.84 -3.77
N GLY A 268 20.51 27.04 -2.78
CA GLY A 268 19.90 28.34 -2.46
C GLY A 268 20.92 29.44 -2.11
N ARG A 269 22.18 29.08 -1.80
CA ARG A 269 23.29 30.02 -1.61
C ARG A 269 24.06 30.35 -2.90
N GLY A 270 23.64 29.77 -4.02
CA GLY A 270 24.29 29.96 -5.31
C GLY A 270 25.67 29.28 -5.43
N LEU A 271 25.93 28.27 -4.59
CA LEU A 271 27.21 27.56 -4.57
C LEU A 271 27.15 26.29 -5.45
N PRO A 272 28.17 26.04 -6.31
CA PRO A 272 28.21 24.81 -7.09
C PRO A 272 28.48 23.61 -6.20
N LEU A 273 27.77 22.52 -6.50
CA LEU A 273 27.90 21.26 -5.77
C LEU A 273 28.70 20.24 -6.57
N ARG A 274 29.57 19.50 -5.88
CA ARG A 274 30.26 18.35 -6.45
C ARG A 274 30.01 17.13 -5.55
N LEU A 275 29.52 16.05 -6.15
CA LEU A 275 29.16 14.80 -5.50
C LEU A 275 30.12 13.68 -5.90
N HIS A 276 30.48 12.81 -4.96
CA HIS A 276 31.00 11.48 -5.22
C HIS A 276 29.92 10.45 -4.96
N LEU A 277 29.69 9.55 -5.91
CA LEU A 277 28.69 8.49 -5.87
C LEU A 277 29.34 7.14 -6.13
N LEU A 278 29.19 6.19 -5.23
CA LEU A 278 29.60 4.80 -5.37
C LEU A 278 28.38 3.90 -5.17
N LEU A 279 28.00 3.12 -6.19
CA LEU A 279 26.92 2.14 -6.15
C LEU A 279 27.44 0.83 -6.71
N ARG A 280 27.17 -0.31 -6.05
CA ARG A 280 27.68 -1.63 -6.41
C ARG A 280 26.58 -2.69 -6.55
N PRO A 281 25.42 -2.36 -7.11
CA PRO A 281 24.41 -3.39 -7.35
C PRO A 281 24.92 -4.40 -8.38
N GLN A 282 24.33 -5.60 -8.33
CA GLN A 282 24.61 -6.68 -9.28
C GLN A 282 23.29 -7.12 -9.91
N SER A 283 23.33 -7.41 -11.21
CA SER A 283 22.18 -7.92 -11.95
C SER A 283 22.47 -9.33 -12.47
N ALA A 284 21.48 -10.19 -12.45
CA ALA A 284 21.50 -11.51 -13.07
C ALA A 284 20.41 -11.59 -14.15
N PRO A 285 20.62 -12.33 -15.24
CA PRO A 285 19.62 -12.46 -16.30
C PRO A 285 18.34 -13.14 -15.82
N SER A 286 18.43 -14.02 -14.82
CA SER A 286 17.30 -14.75 -14.24
C SER A 286 17.54 -15.05 -12.77
N ALA A 287 16.46 -15.02 -11.99
CA ALA A 287 16.38 -15.47 -10.61
C ALA A 287 14.99 -16.08 -10.35
N PRO A 288 14.88 -17.14 -9.54
CA PRO A 288 13.60 -17.81 -9.27
C PRO A 288 12.73 -17.01 -8.29
N SER A 289 11.44 -16.90 -8.60
CA SER A 289 10.39 -16.38 -7.73
C SER A 289 9.14 -17.26 -7.79
N GLY A 290 8.02 -16.86 -7.20
CA GLY A 290 6.77 -17.62 -7.26
C GLY A 290 5.69 -17.08 -6.32
N ASN A 291 4.43 -17.27 -6.72
CA ASN A 291 3.27 -17.02 -5.87
C ASN A 291 3.02 -18.22 -4.94
N VAL A 292 2.66 -17.95 -3.68
CA VAL A 292 2.19 -19.01 -2.77
C VAL A 292 0.68 -18.95 -2.70
N ILE A 293 0.03 -20.10 -2.96
CA ILE A 293 -1.43 -20.20 -3.04
C ILE A 293 -1.93 -21.17 -1.98
N ALA A 294 -3.08 -20.82 -1.36
CA ALA A 294 -3.82 -21.67 -0.47
C ALA A 294 -5.33 -21.45 -0.66
N GLU A 295 -6.16 -22.43 -0.30
CA GLU A 295 -7.59 -22.36 -0.57
C GLU A 295 -8.45 -22.83 0.60
N ILE A 296 -9.62 -22.18 0.73
CA ILE A 296 -10.81 -22.72 1.41
C ILE A 296 -11.76 -23.14 0.30
N VAL A 297 -11.86 -24.44 0.04
CA VAL A 297 -12.65 -24.98 -1.09
C VAL A 297 -14.14 -24.70 -0.88
N GLY A 298 -14.82 -24.23 -1.91
CA GLY A 298 -16.26 -23.95 -1.89
C GLY A 298 -17.09 -25.23 -1.81
N ARG A 299 -18.25 -25.16 -1.11
CA ARG A 299 -19.15 -26.30 -0.95
C ARG A 299 -20.09 -26.54 -2.15
N GLU A 300 -20.41 -25.50 -2.93
CA GLU A 300 -21.39 -25.57 -4.03
C GLU A 300 -20.79 -25.28 -5.41
N ARG A 301 -19.85 -24.31 -5.46
CA ARG A 301 -19.21 -23.84 -6.69
C ARG A 301 -17.69 -23.72 -6.45
N PRO A 302 -17.00 -24.85 -6.26
CA PRO A 302 -15.58 -24.84 -5.94
C PRO A 302 -14.71 -24.28 -7.07
N GLU A 303 -15.20 -24.24 -8.31
CA GLU A 303 -14.54 -23.63 -9.47
C GLU A 303 -14.62 -22.10 -9.50
N GLU A 304 -15.60 -21.50 -8.83
CA GLU A 304 -15.71 -20.04 -8.71
C GLU A 304 -14.81 -19.54 -7.55
N VAL A 305 -13.94 -18.58 -7.87
CA VAL A 305 -12.85 -18.16 -6.98
C VAL A 305 -12.98 -16.69 -6.56
N VAL A 306 -12.97 -16.45 -5.26
CA VAL A 306 -12.77 -15.12 -4.66
C VAL A 306 -11.31 -15.02 -4.22
N ILE A 307 -10.59 -14.00 -4.69
CA ILE A 307 -9.18 -13.78 -4.37
C ILE A 307 -9.05 -12.79 -3.21
N ILE A 308 -8.21 -13.14 -2.23
CA ILE A 308 -7.63 -12.23 -1.25
C ILE A 308 -6.12 -12.46 -1.21
N GLY A 309 -5.34 -11.43 -0.95
CA GLY A 309 -3.88 -11.58 -0.92
C GLY A 309 -3.13 -10.34 -0.45
N GLY A 310 -1.83 -10.47 -0.40
CA GLY A 310 -0.81 -9.47 -0.19
C GLY A 310 0.50 -9.98 -0.77
N HIS A 311 1.51 -9.14 -0.96
CA HIS A 311 2.75 -9.63 -1.55
C HIS A 311 3.75 -10.14 -0.50
N LEU A 312 4.47 -11.20 -0.86
CA LEU A 312 5.37 -11.88 0.04
C LEU A 312 6.80 -11.32 0.00
N ASP A 313 7.24 -10.82 -1.14
CA ASP A 313 8.54 -10.15 -1.25
C ASP A 313 8.51 -8.78 -0.55
N SER A 314 9.64 -8.17 -0.38
CA SER A 314 9.82 -6.82 0.17
C SER A 314 11.12 -6.23 -0.34
N TRP A 315 11.32 -4.93 -0.20
CA TRP A 315 12.66 -4.36 -0.32
C TRP A 315 13.57 -4.86 0.79
N ASP A 316 14.87 -4.73 0.56
CA ASP A 316 15.95 -5.29 1.39
C ASP A 316 16.49 -4.33 2.46
N LEU A 317 15.93 -3.12 2.58
CA LEU A 317 16.38 -2.10 3.53
C LEU A 317 15.81 -2.32 4.92
N GLY A 318 14.50 -2.56 5.04
CA GLY A 318 13.79 -2.92 6.26
C GLY A 318 13.49 -4.41 6.34
N THR A 319 12.63 -4.81 7.29
CA THR A 319 12.15 -6.19 7.41
C THR A 319 10.89 -6.46 6.59
N GLY A 320 10.36 -5.45 5.89
CA GLY A 320 9.13 -5.58 5.12
C GLY A 320 7.92 -5.88 6.00
N ALA A 321 7.78 -5.18 7.11
CA ALA A 321 6.68 -5.37 8.04
C ALA A 321 5.41 -4.68 7.56
N ILE A 322 5.56 -3.44 7.11
CA ILE A 322 4.50 -2.56 6.59
C ILE A 322 4.22 -2.85 5.13
N ASP A 323 5.28 -3.15 4.36
CA ASP A 323 5.27 -3.36 2.92
C ASP A 323 5.93 -4.72 2.56
N ASP A 324 5.22 -5.87 2.46
CA ASP A 324 3.79 -6.03 2.73
C ASP A 324 3.54 -7.21 3.70
N GLY A 325 4.40 -7.36 4.73
CA GLY A 325 4.19 -8.35 5.78
C GLY A 325 2.84 -8.21 6.47
N ALA A 326 2.35 -6.97 6.61
CA ALA A 326 1.04 -6.67 7.16
C ALA A 326 -0.08 -7.23 6.28
N GLY A 327 -0.05 -7.03 4.97
CA GLY A 327 -1.06 -7.57 4.06
C GLY A 327 -1.06 -9.09 3.99
N VAL A 328 0.12 -9.71 3.97
CA VAL A 328 0.25 -11.17 4.14
C VAL A 328 -0.44 -11.64 5.42
N ALA A 329 -0.23 -10.94 6.54
CA ALA A 329 -0.80 -11.29 7.84
C ALA A 329 -2.31 -11.09 7.90
N ILE A 330 -2.80 -9.94 7.44
CA ILE A 330 -4.23 -9.57 7.41
C ILE A 330 -5.03 -10.60 6.62
N THR A 331 -4.62 -10.87 5.38
CA THR A 331 -5.35 -11.74 4.47
C THR A 331 -5.28 -13.21 4.89
N THR A 332 -4.14 -13.66 5.41
CA THR A 332 -3.98 -15.02 5.98
C THR A 332 -4.82 -15.20 7.23
N ALA A 333 -4.82 -14.23 8.16
CA ALA A 333 -5.62 -14.29 9.38
C ALA A 333 -7.12 -14.28 9.07
N ALA A 334 -7.57 -13.44 8.13
CA ALA A 334 -8.96 -13.39 7.69
C ALA A 334 -9.41 -14.73 7.09
N ALA A 335 -8.63 -15.31 6.19
CA ALA A 335 -8.90 -16.63 5.63
C ALA A 335 -8.93 -17.71 6.73
N LYS A 336 -7.98 -17.67 7.67
CA LYS A 336 -7.92 -18.64 8.78
C LYS A 336 -9.13 -18.54 9.70
N MET A 337 -9.60 -17.35 10.03
CA MET A 337 -10.81 -17.17 10.84
C MET A 337 -12.05 -17.79 10.16
N ILE A 338 -12.17 -17.63 8.83
CA ILE A 338 -13.25 -18.26 8.06
C ILE A 338 -13.11 -19.79 8.12
N LEU A 339 -11.92 -20.33 7.90
CA LEU A 339 -11.65 -21.75 7.94
C LEU A 339 -11.99 -22.34 9.33
N ASP A 340 -11.58 -21.67 10.42
CA ASP A 340 -11.82 -22.12 11.80
C ASP A 340 -13.27 -21.98 12.26
N SER A 341 -14.08 -21.22 11.55
CA SER A 341 -15.50 -21.10 11.86
C SER A 341 -16.28 -22.41 11.65
N GLY A 342 -15.69 -23.35 10.91
CA GLY A 342 -16.32 -24.62 10.55
C GLY A 342 -17.43 -24.48 9.51
N LYS A 343 -17.73 -23.26 9.04
CA LYS A 343 -18.66 -23.03 7.93
C LYS A 343 -17.90 -22.91 6.61
N GLN A 344 -18.35 -23.65 5.62
CA GLN A 344 -17.76 -23.64 4.29
C GLN A 344 -18.52 -22.67 3.39
N PRO A 345 -17.86 -21.69 2.73
CA PRO A 345 -18.53 -20.78 1.79
C PRO A 345 -19.00 -21.52 0.52
N ARG A 346 -19.90 -20.92 -0.28
CA ARG A 346 -20.36 -21.52 -1.55
C ARG A 346 -19.24 -21.63 -2.56
N ARG A 347 -18.42 -20.59 -2.72
CA ARG A 347 -17.31 -20.45 -3.65
C ARG A 347 -15.98 -20.66 -2.93
N THR A 348 -14.97 -20.99 -3.67
CA THR A 348 -13.60 -21.08 -3.12
C THR A 348 -13.06 -19.70 -2.79
N ILE A 349 -12.51 -19.56 -1.58
CA ILE A 349 -11.65 -18.40 -1.22
C ILE A 349 -10.22 -18.83 -1.48
N ARG A 350 -9.53 -18.11 -2.36
CA ARG A 350 -8.13 -18.31 -2.68
C ARG A 350 -7.30 -17.20 -2.06
N LEU A 351 -6.44 -17.58 -1.13
CA LEU A 351 -5.38 -16.75 -0.59
C LEU A 351 -4.19 -16.84 -1.54
N VAL A 352 -3.70 -15.70 -2.00
CA VAL A 352 -2.49 -15.59 -2.82
C VAL A 352 -1.50 -14.68 -2.13
N LEU A 353 -0.33 -15.21 -1.80
CA LEU A 353 0.81 -14.43 -1.36
C LEU A 353 1.69 -14.22 -2.59
N TRP A 354 1.63 -13.01 -3.14
CA TRP A 354 2.24 -12.67 -4.41
C TRP A 354 3.76 -12.62 -4.30
N GLY A 355 4.45 -13.02 -5.33
CA GLY A 355 5.90 -12.88 -5.44
C GLY A 355 6.30 -11.82 -6.45
N ALA A 356 7.40 -11.13 -6.19
CA ALA A 356 7.99 -10.16 -7.12
C ALA A 356 7.05 -8.99 -7.50
N GLU A 357 6.22 -8.52 -6.54
CA GLU A 357 5.46 -7.28 -6.66
C GLU A 357 6.39 -6.10 -6.84
N GLU A 358 7.35 -5.94 -5.93
CA GLU A 358 8.28 -4.82 -5.76
C GLU A 358 9.12 -4.52 -7.01
N VAL A 359 9.33 -5.55 -7.82
CA VAL A 359 10.13 -5.43 -9.06
C VAL A 359 9.27 -5.32 -10.32
N GLY A 360 7.96 -5.12 -10.14
CA GLY A 360 7.06 -4.73 -11.22
C GLY A 360 5.83 -5.58 -11.41
N LEU A 361 5.18 -6.01 -10.33
CA LEU A 361 3.92 -6.78 -10.30
C LEU A 361 4.04 -8.12 -11.05
N LEU A 362 5.25 -8.73 -11.03
CA LEU A 362 5.52 -9.88 -11.89
C LEU A 362 4.69 -11.09 -11.49
N GLY A 363 4.44 -11.29 -10.18
CA GLY A 363 3.57 -12.35 -9.68
C GLY A 363 2.14 -12.24 -10.17
N GLY A 364 1.58 -11.02 -10.18
CA GLY A 364 0.25 -10.76 -10.73
C GLY A 364 0.15 -11.05 -12.23
N TYR A 365 1.17 -10.65 -13.02
CA TYR A 365 1.22 -10.97 -14.45
C TYR A 365 1.35 -12.47 -14.70
N GLU A 366 2.21 -13.17 -13.96
CA GLU A 366 2.41 -14.62 -14.12
C GLU A 366 1.17 -15.42 -13.68
N TYR A 367 0.49 -14.97 -12.63
CA TYR A 367 -0.80 -15.55 -12.25
C TYR A 367 -1.85 -15.38 -13.35
N LEU A 368 -2.00 -14.18 -13.93
CA LEU A 368 -2.90 -13.95 -15.05
C LEU A 368 -2.55 -14.87 -16.23
N ASN A 369 -1.28 -15.04 -16.56
CA ASN A 369 -0.84 -15.91 -17.64
C ASN A 369 -1.22 -17.38 -17.38
N ALA A 370 -0.95 -17.87 -16.17
CA ALA A 370 -1.25 -19.26 -15.77
C ALA A 370 -2.76 -19.56 -15.71
N HIS A 371 -3.57 -18.58 -15.31
CA HIS A 371 -5.02 -18.74 -15.08
C HIS A 371 -5.90 -18.05 -16.13
N ARG A 372 -5.34 -17.62 -17.26
CA ARG A 372 -6.05 -16.85 -18.29
C ARG A 372 -7.33 -17.50 -18.77
N GLU A 373 -7.32 -18.81 -19.00
CA GLU A 373 -8.49 -19.55 -19.47
C GLU A 373 -9.57 -19.68 -18.38
N GLN A 374 -9.17 -19.58 -17.12
CA GLN A 374 -10.04 -19.70 -15.94
C GLN A 374 -10.44 -18.33 -15.38
N LEU A 375 -10.00 -17.22 -15.98
CA LEU A 375 -10.28 -15.87 -15.46
C LEU A 375 -11.79 -15.58 -15.36
N GLY A 376 -12.60 -16.20 -16.20
CA GLY A 376 -14.06 -16.14 -16.13
C GLY A 376 -14.66 -16.74 -14.85
N GLN A 377 -13.94 -17.62 -14.18
CA GLN A 377 -14.32 -18.26 -12.91
C GLN A 377 -13.85 -17.44 -11.69
N HIS A 378 -12.94 -16.48 -11.88
CA HIS A 378 -12.53 -15.55 -10.81
C HIS A 378 -13.64 -14.51 -10.64
N VAL A 379 -14.28 -14.53 -9.49
CA VAL A 379 -15.54 -13.80 -9.21
C VAL A 379 -15.27 -12.35 -8.87
N ILE A 380 -14.33 -12.11 -7.95
CA ILE A 380 -13.90 -10.81 -7.46
C ILE A 380 -12.57 -10.97 -6.72
N GLY A 381 -11.77 -9.90 -6.65
CA GLY A 381 -10.53 -9.89 -5.88
C GLY A 381 -10.36 -8.62 -5.06
N THR A 382 -9.58 -8.76 -3.98
CA THR A 382 -9.02 -7.66 -3.19
C THR A 382 -7.63 -8.02 -2.71
N GLU A 383 -6.80 -7.02 -2.50
CA GLU A 383 -5.45 -7.16 -1.98
C GLU A 383 -5.24 -6.16 -0.84
N SER A 384 -4.45 -6.57 0.15
CA SER A 384 -3.97 -5.69 1.21
C SER A 384 -2.52 -5.36 0.92
N ASP A 385 -2.28 -4.16 0.43
CA ASP A 385 -0.96 -3.62 0.13
C ASP A 385 -1.04 -2.09 0.20
N PHE A 386 -1.15 -1.59 1.41
CA PHE A 386 -1.11 -0.16 1.73
C PHE A 386 -0.85 0.04 3.23
N GLY A 387 0.03 -0.79 3.80
CA GLY A 387 0.44 -0.73 5.19
C GLY A 387 -0.51 -1.41 6.18
N ALA A 388 -0.43 -0.99 7.44
CA ALA A 388 -1.11 -1.63 8.57
C ALA A 388 -2.09 -0.72 9.31
N GLU A 389 -2.25 0.53 8.88
CA GLU A 389 -3.16 1.48 9.50
C GLU A 389 -4.63 1.10 9.29
N ARG A 390 -5.53 1.67 10.12
CA ARG A 390 -6.96 1.36 10.03
C ARG A 390 -7.53 1.65 8.65
N ILE A 391 -8.33 0.73 8.13
CA ILE A 391 -9.13 0.95 6.94
C ILE A 391 -10.19 2.01 7.26
N TRP A 392 -10.32 3.01 6.38
CA TRP A 392 -11.26 4.11 6.55
C TRP A 392 -12.31 4.21 5.43
N LYS A 393 -12.05 3.53 4.29
CA LYS A 393 -12.87 3.63 3.09
C LYS A 393 -12.91 2.30 2.34
N MET A 394 -14.06 1.99 1.75
CA MET A 394 -14.24 0.87 0.82
C MET A 394 -14.65 1.41 -0.56
N THR A 395 -14.00 0.94 -1.62
CA THR A 395 -14.38 1.23 -3.02
C THR A 395 -14.55 -0.07 -3.78
N ALA A 396 -15.36 -0.09 -4.85
CA ALA A 396 -15.54 -1.30 -5.65
C ALA A 396 -15.73 -0.98 -7.14
N GLN A 397 -15.31 -1.91 -7.98
CA GLN A 397 -15.57 -1.92 -9.41
C GLN A 397 -16.31 -3.21 -9.78
N VAL A 398 -17.63 -3.17 -9.67
CA VAL A 398 -18.50 -4.33 -9.80
C VAL A 398 -19.73 -4.04 -10.66
N SER A 399 -20.46 -5.08 -11.04
CA SER A 399 -21.72 -4.92 -11.77
C SER A 399 -22.85 -4.36 -10.89
N PRO A 400 -23.83 -3.66 -11.44
CA PRO A 400 -25.01 -3.23 -10.69
C PRO A 400 -25.78 -4.39 -10.05
N ALA A 401 -25.71 -5.59 -10.63
CA ALA A 401 -26.39 -6.79 -10.10
C ALA A 401 -25.81 -7.27 -8.76
N SER A 402 -24.60 -6.85 -8.40
CA SER A 402 -23.95 -7.20 -7.12
C SER A 402 -24.04 -6.09 -6.07
N GLN A 403 -24.74 -4.97 -6.38
CA GLN A 403 -24.81 -3.81 -5.47
C GLN A 403 -25.34 -4.20 -4.08
N THR A 404 -26.36 -5.05 -4.00
CA THR A 404 -26.92 -5.52 -2.71
C THR A 404 -25.85 -6.18 -1.82
N VAL A 405 -24.94 -6.98 -2.38
CA VAL A 405 -23.85 -7.59 -1.58
C VAL A 405 -22.90 -6.52 -1.05
N VAL A 406 -22.58 -5.54 -1.89
CA VAL A 406 -21.70 -4.44 -1.50
C VAL A 406 -22.35 -3.53 -0.45
N ASP A 407 -23.65 -3.29 -0.55
CA ASP A 407 -24.41 -2.51 0.45
C ASP A 407 -24.40 -3.22 1.82
N VAL A 408 -24.62 -4.53 1.85
CA VAL A 408 -24.52 -5.36 3.06
C VAL A 408 -23.10 -5.32 3.64
N MET A 409 -22.05 -5.39 2.78
CA MET A 409 -20.67 -5.21 3.25
C MET A 409 -20.47 -3.84 3.89
N ALA A 410 -20.95 -2.77 3.24
CA ALA A 410 -20.84 -1.41 3.77
C ALA A 410 -21.53 -1.24 5.13
N GLU A 411 -22.72 -1.81 5.31
CA GLU A 411 -23.43 -1.80 6.60
C GLU A 411 -22.67 -2.52 7.70
N LEU A 412 -22.07 -3.69 7.39
CA LEU A 412 -21.27 -4.43 8.36
C LEU A 412 -19.94 -3.75 8.67
N LEU A 413 -19.38 -2.98 7.74
CA LEU A 413 -18.11 -2.26 7.90
C LEU A 413 -18.27 -0.88 8.55
N ALA A 414 -19.46 -0.27 8.51
CA ALA A 414 -19.72 1.05 9.09
C ALA A 414 -19.36 1.15 10.59
N PRO A 415 -19.65 0.15 11.45
CA PRO A 415 -19.24 0.19 12.87
C PRO A 415 -17.73 0.19 13.08
N LEU A 416 -16.92 -0.21 12.07
CA LEU A 416 -15.47 -0.16 12.09
C LEU A 416 -14.91 1.22 11.69
N GLY A 417 -15.78 2.19 11.37
CA GLY A 417 -15.38 3.51 10.85
C GLY A 417 -15.09 3.52 9.35
N ILE A 418 -15.45 2.47 8.62
CA ILE A 418 -15.19 2.33 7.19
C ILE A 418 -16.37 2.90 6.39
N ALA A 419 -16.12 3.99 5.67
CA ALA A 419 -17.12 4.65 4.84
C ALA A 419 -17.22 4.01 3.45
N PRO A 420 -18.42 3.89 2.85
CA PRO A 420 -18.54 3.56 1.45
C PRO A 420 -17.97 4.71 0.59
N GLY A 421 -17.15 4.37 -0.38
CA GLY A 421 -16.59 5.29 -1.35
C GLY A 421 -17.25 5.15 -2.71
N ASP A 422 -16.57 5.64 -3.77
CA ASP A 422 -17.06 5.52 -5.13
C ASP A 422 -17.07 4.04 -5.58
N MET A 423 -18.23 3.58 -6.05
CA MET A 423 -18.47 2.20 -6.49
C MET A 423 -18.13 1.97 -7.97
N ASN A 424 -17.54 2.94 -8.64
CA ASN A 424 -17.08 2.87 -10.03
C ASN A 424 -15.59 3.17 -10.18
N THR A 425 -14.89 3.34 -9.07
CA THR A 425 -13.46 3.63 -9.08
C THR A 425 -12.66 2.33 -9.08
N SER A 426 -11.78 2.19 -10.05
CA SER A 426 -10.82 1.08 -10.08
C SER A 426 -9.85 1.20 -8.90
N GLY A 427 -9.69 0.13 -8.18
CA GLY A 427 -8.70 -0.02 -7.13
C GLY A 427 -8.77 -1.42 -6.60
N SER A 428 -7.66 -2.15 -6.60
CA SER A 428 -7.66 -3.57 -6.26
C SER A 428 -6.48 -4.01 -5.42
N GLY A 429 -5.47 -3.16 -5.30
CA GLY A 429 -4.11 -3.53 -4.96
C GLY A 429 -3.28 -3.81 -6.22
N PRO A 430 -1.94 -3.67 -6.14
CA PRO A 430 -1.06 -3.67 -7.30
C PRO A 430 -1.03 -4.99 -8.06
N ASP A 431 -0.92 -6.15 -7.39
CA ASP A 431 -0.82 -7.46 -8.04
C ASP A 431 -2.10 -7.88 -8.77
N LEU A 432 -3.25 -7.30 -8.39
CA LEU A 432 -4.51 -7.53 -9.10
C LEU A 432 -4.67 -6.66 -10.36
N VAL A 433 -3.84 -5.64 -10.56
CA VAL A 433 -3.92 -4.72 -11.72
C VAL A 433 -3.99 -5.45 -13.06
N PRO A 434 -3.14 -6.45 -13.37
CA PRO A 434 -3.22 -7.19 -14.63
C PRO A 434 -4.55 -7.91 -14.83
N MET A 435 -5.09 -8.51 -13.77
CA MET A 435 -6.36 -9.24 -13.81
C MET A 435 -7.56 -8.31 -13.92
N VAL A 436 -7.55 -7.17 -13.22
CA VAL A 436 -8.59 -6.13 -13.34
C VAL A 436 -8.62 -5.54 -14.74
N ALA A 437 -7.44 -5.27 -15.32
CA ALA A 437 -7.33 -4.86 -16.72
C ALA A 437 -7.91 -5.91 -17.71
N ALA A 438 -7.85 -7.20 -17.34
CA ALA A 438 -8.45 -8.31 -18.08
C ALA A 438 -9.92 -8.57 -17.70
N GLY A 439 -10.55 -7.74 -16.87
CA GLY A 439 -11.97 -7.74 -16.54
C GLY A 439 -12.33 -8.47 -15.23
N LEU A 440 -11.38 -8.72 -14.31
CA LEU A 440 -11.70 -9.16 -12.96
C LEU A 440 -12.41 -8.04 -12.19
N PRO A 441 -13.57 -8.28 -11.58
CA PRO A 441 -14.16 -7.35 -10.61
C PRO A 441 -13.24 -7.16 -9.39
N SER A 442 -13.27 -5.99 -8.79
CA SER A 442 -12.44 -5.70 -7.63
C SER A 442 -13.16 -4.88 -6.56
N LEU A 443 -12.72 -5.07 -5.32
CA LEU A 443 -13.05 -4.23 -4.20
C LEU A 443 -11.73 -3.84 -3.53
N ARG A 444 -11.64 -2.61 -3.04
CA ARG A 444 -10.49 -2.13 -2.27
C ARG A 444 -10.95 -1.67 -0.90
N LEU A 445 -10.28 -2.18 0.11
CA LEU A 445 -10.35 -1.73 1.50
C LEU A 445 -9.14 -0.81 1.73
N VAL A 446 -9.39 0.50 1.83
CA VAL A 446 -8.34 1.52 1.79
C VAL A 446 -7.87 1.82 3.20
N GLN A 447 -6.65 1.45 3.53
CA GLN A 447 -5.99 1.82 4.78
C GLN A 447 -5.67 3.33 4.78
N ASN A 448 -5.44 3.90 5.97
CA ASN A 448 -5.03 5.28 6.13
C ASN A 448 -3.54 5.42 5.78
N GLY A 449 -3.25 6.01 4.64
CA GLY A 449 -1.89 6.15 4.10
C GLY A 449 -1.15 7.42 4.52
N MET A 450 -1.63 8.14 5.55
CA MET A 450 -1.00 9.41 5.94
C MET A 450 0.47 9.25 6.33
N ASP A 451 0.83 8.16 7.02
CA ASP A 451 2.18 7.89 7.48
C ASP A 451 2.85 6.71 6.75
N TYR A 452 2.14 6.05 5.82
CA TYR A 452 2.66 4.91 5.06
C TYR A 452 3.95 5.27 4.31
N PHE A 453 3.97 6.41 3.61
CA PHE A 453 5.14 6.86 2.84
C PHE A 453 6.26 7.47 3.68
N ASP A 454 6.16 7.44 5.01
CA ASP A 454 7.29 7.70 5.89
C ASP A 454 8.17 6.45 6.05
N LEU A 455 7.57 5.26 5.88
CA LEU A 455 8.19 3.95 6.15
C LEU A 455 8.47 3.16 4.88
N HIS A 456 7.59 3.26 3.90
CA HIS A 456 7.59 2.53 2.64
C HIS A 456 8.94 2.57 1.94
N HIS A 457 9.51 1.38 1.68
CA HIS A 457 10.81 1.19 1.00
C HIS A 457 12.02 1.75 1.76
N THR A 458 11.99 1.82 3.08
CA THR A 458 13.09 2.32 3.93
C THR A 458 13.61 1.28 4.91
N HIS A 459 14.69 1.64 5.62
CA HIS A 459 15.19 0.84 6.75
C HIS A 459 14.23 0.82 7.94
N ASP A 460 13.28 1.74 7.98
CA ASP A 460 12.33 1.90 9.09
C ASP A 460 11.02 1.13 8.86
N ASP A 461 10.93 0.35 7.78
CA ASP A 461 9.86 -0.63 7.56
C ASP A 461 10.08 -1.86 8.45
N THR A 462 9.64 -1.74 9.70
CA THR A 462 9.89 -2.69 10.79
C THR A 462 8.66 -2.95 11.65
N LEU A 463 8.64 -4.08 12.37
CA LEU A 463 7.49 -4.57 13.13
C LEU A 463 6.97 -3.57 14.17
N ASP A 464 7.86 -2.79 14.80
CA ASP A 464 7.52 -1.79 15.82
C ASP A 464 6.67 -0.61 15.30
N LYS A 465 6.43 -0.54 13.99
CA LYS A 465 5.57 0.47 13.36
C LYS A 465 4.11 0.01 13.21
N ILE A 466 3.81 -1.24 13.53
CA ILE A 466 2.45 -1.81 13.40
C ILE A 466 1.68 -1.64 14.71
N ASP A 467 0.48 -1.07 14.64
CA ASP A 467 -0.51 -1.11 15.71
C ASP A 467 -1.34 -2.40 15.62
N PRO A 468 -1.25 -3.32 16.61
CA PRO A 468 -2.01 -4.56 16.60
C PRO A 468 -3.53 -4.37 16.53
N GLU A 469 -4.08 -3.31 17.13
CA GLU A 469 -5.52 -3.04 17.08
C GLU A 469 -5.96 -2.58 15.69
N ALA A 470 -5.12 -1.81 14.98
CA ALA A 470 -5.37 -1.45 13.61
C ALA A 470 -5.29 -2.68 12.70
N LEU A 471 -4.33 -3.57 12.93
CA LEU A 471 -4.20 -4.83 12.20
C LEU A 471 -5.45 -5.72 12.36
N ASP A 472 -5.98 -5.86 13.57
CA ASP A 472 -7.21 -6.62 13.85
C ASP A 472 -8.45 -5.99 13.18
N GLN A 473 -8.55 -4.66 13.11
CA GLN A 473 -9.62 -3.98 12.37
C GLN A 473 -9.53 -4.27 10.86
N ASN A 474 -8.33 -4.38 10.30
CA ASN A 474 -8.15 -4.79 8.92
C ASN A 474 -8.64 -6.23 8.71
N VAL A 475 -8.24 -7.17 9.58
CA VAL A 475 -8.72 -8.57 9.52
C VAL A 475 -10.24 -8.62 9.56
N ALA A 476 -10.88 -7.85 10.46
CA ALA A 476 -12.34 -7.76 10.56
C ALA A 476 -12.99 -7.33 9.24
N ALA A 477 -12.39 -6.37 8.53
CA ALA A 477 -12.89 -5.93 7.23
C ALA A 477 -12.71 -6.99 6.13
N TYR A 478 -11.54 -7.62 6.06
CA TYR A 478 -11.25 -8.67 5.08
C TYR A 478 -12.10 -9.93 5.27
N VAL A 479 -12.43 -10.30 6.51
CA VAL A 479 -13.36 -11.40 6.82
C VAL A 479 -14.75 -11.12 6.25
N VAL A 480 -15.28 -9.90 6.43
CA VAL A 480 -16.59 -9.49 5.88
C VAL A 480 -16.60 -9.59 4.36
N PHE A 481 -15.57 -9.04 3.70
CA PHE A 481 -15.43 -9.14 2.25
C PHE A 481 -15.38 -10.58 1.79
N ALA A 482 -14.41 -11.34 2.29
CA ALA A 482 -14.12 -12.68 1.79
C ALA A 482 -15.32 -13.63 1.97
N TRP A 483 -15.96 -13.58 3.15
CA TRP A 483 -17.12 -14.42 3.42
C TRP A 483 -18.33 -14.05 2.54
N LEU A 484 -18.74 -12.76 2.52
CA LEU A 484 -19.94 -12.36 1.78
C LEU A 484 -19.77 -12.50 0.27
N ALA A 485 -18.60 -12.21 -0.28
CA ALA A 485 -18.32 -12.44 -1.69
C ALA A 485 -18.39 -13.94 -2.05
N ALA A 486 -17.81 -14.79 -1.18
CA ALA A 486 -17.76 -16.24 -1.44
C ALA A 486 -19.07 -16.97 -1.13
N ASP A 487 -19.87 -16.49 -0.17
CA ASP A 487 -21.14 -17.16 0.19
C ASP A 487 -22.36 -16.62 -0.59
N SER A 488 -22.22 -15.51 -1.36
CA SER A 488 -23.26 -15.00 -2.27
C SER A 488 -23.30 -15.77 -3.59
N THR A 489 -24.39 -15.59 -4.36
CA THR A 489 -24.51 -16.03 -5.76
C THR A 489 -24.41 -14.85 -6.72
N ALA A 490 -24.04 -13.67 -6.25
CA ALA A 490 -24.00 -12.45 -7.06
C ALA A 490 -23.02 -12.57 -8.24
N HIS A 491 -23.37 -11.92 -9.34
CA HIS A 491 -22.49 -11.75 -10.49
C HIS A 491 -21.80 -10.38 -10.40
N PHE A 492 -20.54 -10.37 -9.92
CA PHE A 492 -19.77 -9.14 -9.76
C PHE A 492 -19.25 -8.60 -11.09
N ARG A 493 -19.11 -9.43 -12.12
CA ARG A 493 -18.57 -9.04 -13.43
C ARG A 493 -19.57 -8.14 -14.17
N ARG A 494 -19.07 -7.07 -14.81
CA ARG A 494 -19.85 -6.13 -15.64
C ARG A 494 -20.15 -6.68 -17.02
#